data_318c5613d580de9e95a32ae588912fd9
#
_entry.id   318c5613d580de9e95a32ae588912fd9
#
_cell.length_a   1.000
_cell.length_b   1.000
_cell.length_c   1.000
_cell.angle_alpha   90.00
_cell.angle_beta   90.00
_cell.angle_gamma   90.00
#
_symmetry.space_group_name_H-M   'P 1'
#
loop_
_entity.id
_entity.type
_entity.pdbx_description
1 polymer ?
#
loop_
_entity_poly.entity_id
_entity_poly.type
_entity_poly.pdbx_seq_one_letter_code
_entity_poly.pdbx_strand_id
1 'polypeptide(L)'
;SRGLGDVYKRQAFQPGEAWRYSVATDVIGRLLEIVENKKLNDILRDQILAPLEMKDTAFSVSKTNATKIMPMHGDPDANKLISFQQAPLKLVDAEKSHPSNGEFINLRGGTGLFSTIDDYQLFCNFLLSGKDKNGTQLISKTMHDFMLTNRISDQMLPLRLGPIALSGYGWNLIGRVMTNKGLAMSLTENGEFGWSGAASTYFWIDRENQLTGIIMTQYIGGYITIADDFRATSYSLI
;
A
#
# COMPACT_ATOMS: atom_id res chain seq x y z
N SER A 1 -23.57 -15.50 26.23
CA SER A 1 -23.26 -14.10 25.90
C SER A 1 -21.82 -13.82 26.29
N ARG A 2 -20.95 -13.59 25.31
CA ARG A 2 -19.59 -13.11 25.57
C ARG A 2 -19.69 -11.65 25.98
N GLY A 3 -19.44 -11.35 27.27
CA GLY A 3 -19.55 -10.01 27.80
C GLY A 3 -18.44 -9.07 27.28
N LEU A 4 -18.63 -7.75 27.44
CA LEU A 4 -17.66 -6.70 27.10
C LEU A 4 -16.25 -6.97 27.65
N GLY A 5 -16.11 -7.70 28.76
CA GLY A 5 -14.83 -8.10 29.33
C GLY A 5 -13.94 -8.97 28.41
N ASP A 6 -14.50 -9.70 27.45
CA ASP A 6 -13.74 -10.49 26.51
C ASP A 6 -13.10 -9.62 25.40
N VAL A 7 -13.67 -8.47 25.10
CA VAL A 7 -13.12 -7.50 24.13
C VAL A 7 -11.84 -6.87 24.69
N TYR A 8 -11.85 -6.46 25.94
CA TYR A 8 -10.67 -5.86 26.60
C TYR A 8 -9.49 -6.83 26.74
N LYS A 9 -9.74 -8.10 26.94
CA LYS A 9 -8.69 -9.13 27.04
C LYS A 9 -7.95 -9.41 25.74
N ARG A 10 -8.49 -8.94 24.60
CA ARG A 10 -7.91 -9.16 23.26
C ARG A 10 -7.29 -7.91 22.66
N GLN A 11 -7.33 -6.78 23.36
CA GLN A 11 -6.68 -5.54 22.94
C GLN A 11 -5.23 -5.53 23.40
N ALA A 12 -4.32 -5.08 22.52
CA ALA A 12 -2.91 -4.88 22.86
C ALA A 12 -2.70 -3.54 23.59
N PHE A 13 -3.57 -2.56 23.37
CA PHE A 13 -3.57 -1.22 23.95
C PHE A 13 -4.96 -0.59 23.78
N GLN A 14 -5.25 0.50 24.47
CA GLN A 14 -6.50 1.23 24.27
C GLN A 14 -6.52 1.99 22.95
N PRO A 15 -7.71 2.18 22.33
CA PRO A 15 -7.82 3.01 21.13
C PRO A 15 -7.25 4.41 21.35
N GLY A 16 -6.37 4.84 20.43
CA GLY A 16 -5.71 6.15 20.50
C GLY A 16 -4.38 6.18 21.27
N GLU A 17 -3.99 5.12 21.99
CA GLU A 17 -2.73 5.08 22.75
C GLU A 17 -1.51 4.69 21.91
N ALA A 18 -1.71 3.88 20.87
CA ALA A 18 -0.61 3.41 20.03
C ALA A 18 -1.08 3.14 18.60
N TRP A 19 -0.12 3.11 17.69
CA TRP A 19 -0.31 2.68 16.32
C TRP A 19 0.35 1.31 16.09
N ARG A 20 -0.32 0.44 15.36
CA ARG A 20 0.22 -0.87 14.95
C ARG A 20 -0.18 -1.19 13.52
N TYR A 21 0.79 -1.50 12.68
CA TYR A 21 0.54 -2.04 11.35
C TYR A 21 -0.14 -3.40 11.45
N SER A 22 -1.23 -3.60 10.73
CA SER A 22 -2.06 -4.81 10.88
C SER A 22 -2.88 -5.08 9.61
N VAL A 23 -3.71 -6.13 9.67
CA VAL A 23 -4.72 -6.48 8.65
C VAL A 23 -5.99 -5.61 8.73
N ALA A 24 -5.93 -4.42 9.31
CA ALA A 24 -7.09 -3.54 9.46
C ALA A 24 -7.73 -3.16 8.12
N THR A 25 -6.95 -3.08 7.04
CA THR A 25 -7.46 -2.83 5.68
C THR A 25 -8.34 -3.98 5.17
N ASP A 26 -8.09 -5.23 5.58
CA ASP A 26 -8.97 -6.36 5.26
C ASP A 26 -10.34 -6.20 5.95
N VAL A 27 -10.33 -5.71 7.20
CA VAL A 27 -11.56 -5.41 7.95
C VAL A 27 -12.32 -4.25 7.29
N ILE A 28 -11.63 -3.21 6.86
CA ILE A 28 -12.23 -2.09 6.11
C ILE A 28 -12.85 -2.58 4.81
N GLY A 29 -12.15 -3.42 4.05
CA GLY A 29 -12.69 -4.03 2.83
C GLY A 29 -14.02 -4.75 3.10
N ARG A 30 -14.10 -5.53 4.18
CA ARG A 30 -15.34 -6.21 4.57
C ARG A 30 -16.44 -5.23 5.00
N LEU A 31 -16.11 -4.18 5.71
CA LEU A 31 -17.08 -3.14 6.09
C LEU A 31 -17.66 -2.44 4.86
N LEU A 32 -16.83 -2.12 3.87
CA LEU A 32 -17.28 -1.56 2.60
C LEU A 32 -18.25 -2.49 1.88
N GLU A 33 -17.98 -3.79 1.82
CA GLU A 33 -18.91 -4.76 1.24
C GLU A 33 -20.28 -4.75 1.91
N ILE A 34 -20.31 -4.62 3.24
CA ILE A 34 -21.55 -4.57 4.03
C ILE A 34 -22.33 -3.26 3.77
N VAL A 35 -21.63 -2.13 3.77
CA VAL A 35 -22.24 -0.81 3.60
C VAL A 35 -22.77 -0.64 2.18
N GLU A 36 -22.00 -1.03 1.18
CA GLU A 36 -22.37 -0.89 -0.24
C GLU A 36 -23.27 -2.03 -0.75
N ASN A 37 -23.41 -3.12 0.05
CA ASN A 37 -24.07 -4.35 -0.36
C ASN A 37 -23.55 -4.89 -1.71
N LYS A 38 -22.23 -4.82 -1.92
CA LYS A 38 -21.50 -5.23 -3.12
C LYS A 38 -20.23 -5.96 -2.73
N LYS A 39 -19.68 -6.76 -3.63
CA LYS A 39 -18.34 -7.35 -3.46
C LYS A 39 -17.26 -6.27 -3.57
N LEU A 40 -16.18 -6.40 -2.83
CA LEU A 40 -15.06 -5.45 -2.84
C LEU A 40 -14.50 -5.21 -4.25
N ASN A 41 -14.42 -6.26 -5.08
CA ASN A 41 -14.02 -6.13 -6.49
C ASN A 41 -14.91 -5.16 -7.28
N ASP A 42 -16.22 -5.23 -7.08
CA ASP A 42 -17.17 -4.37 -7.80
C ASP A 42 -17.10 -2.93 -7.27
N ILE A 43 -16.92 -2.76 -5.96
CA ILE A 43 -16.72 -1.44 -5.35
C ILE A 43 -15.48 -0.76 -5.92
N LEU A 44 -14.33 -1.46 -5.90
CA LEU A 44 -13.09 -0.91 -6.44
C LEU A 44 -13.17 -0.64 -7.94
N ARG A 45 -13.75 -1.57 -8.71
CA ARG A 45 -13.94 -1.37 -10.15
C ARG A 45 -14.78 -0.13 -10.44
N ASP A 46 -15.94 -0.01 -9.80
CA ASP A 46 -16.92 1.02 -10.11
C ASP A 46 -16.50 2.41 -9.61
N GLN A 47 -15.85 2.48 -8.44
CA GLN A 47 -15.54 3.74 -7.78
C GLN A 47 -14.11 4.25 -8.00
N ILE A 48 -13.18 3.38 -8.38
CA ILE A 48 -11.77 3.74 -8.53
C ILE A 48 -11.24 3.33 -9.92
N LEU A 49 -11.25 2.02 -10.22
CA LEU A 49 -10.52 1.52 -11.38
C LEU A 49 -11.11 1.99 -12.72
N ALA A 50 -12.45 1.96 -12.86
CA ALA A 50 -13.11 2.42 -14.08
C ALA A 50 -13.03 3.95 -14.26
N PRO A 51 -13.30 4.81 -13.24
CA PRO A 51 -13.08 6.24 -13.34
C PRO A 51 -11.65 6.65 -13.70
N LEU A 52 -10.66 5.90 -13.21
CA LEU A 52 -9.24 6.13 -13.51
C LEU A 52 -8.77 5.43 -14.79
N GLU A 53 -9.62 4.63 -15.43
CA GLU A 53 -9.30 3.81 -16.62
C GLU A 53 -8.18 2.78 -16.38
N MET A 54 -8.05 2.28 -15.17
CA MET A 54 -7.11 1.22 -14.77
C MET A 54 -7.62 -0.16 -15.23
N LYS A 55 -7.38 -0.49 -16.48
CA LYS A 55 -8.00 -1.64 -17.18
C LYS A 55 -7.33 -2.99 -16.87
N ASP A 56 -6.08 -2.95 -16.45
CA ASP A 56 -5.25 -4.11 -16.14
C ASP A 56 -5.05 -4.30 -14.62
N THR A 57 -5.91 -3.66 -13.81
CA THR A 57 -5.90 -3.79 -12.35
C THR A 57 -7.14 -4.54 -11.86
N ALA A 58 -6.93 -5.69 -11.23
CA ALA A 58 -8.02 -6.54 -10.72
C ALA A 58 -7.50 -7.55 -9.69
N PHE A 59 -8.42 -8.21 -8.97
CA PHE A 59 -8.09 -9.35 -8.08
C PHE A 59 -7.81 -10.66 -8.83
N SER A 60 -8.03 -10.70 -10.13
CA SER A 60 -7.71 -11.87 -10.97
C SER A 60 -7.20 -11.41 -12.33
N VAL A 61 -6.38 -12.23 -12.94
CA VAL A 61 -5.84 -11.99 -14.29
C VAL A 61 -6.51 -12.94 -15.27
N SER A 62 -6.93 -12.43 -16.43
CA SER A 62 -7.53 -13.26 -17.47
C SER A 62 -6.53 -14.32 -17.98
N LYS A 63 -7.03 -15.45 -18.46
CA LYS A 63 -6.19 -16.53 -19.02
C LYS A 63 -5.27 -16.02 -20.15
N THR A 64 -5.73 -15.05 -20.93
CA THR A 64 -4.94 -14.43 -22.02
C THR A 64 -3.77 -13.60 -21.51
N ASN A 65 -3.87 -13.03 -20.32
CA ASN A 65 -2.82 -12.22 -19.70
C ASN A 65 -2.00 -12.98 -18.65
N ALA A 66 -2.33 -14.24 -18.36
CA ALA A 66 -1.63 -15.03 -17.35
C ALA A 66 -0.11 -15.15 -17.61
N THR A 67 0.30 -15.21 -18.88
CA THR A 67 1.72 -15.25 -19.29
C THR A 67 2.48 -13.95 -19.05
N LYS A 68 1.77 -12.85 -18.78
CA LYS A 68 2.38 -11.54 -18.48
C LYS A 68 2.63 -11.34 -16.98
N ILE A 69 2.15 -12.25 -16.13
CA ILE A 69 2.39 -12.19 -14.69
C ILE A 69 3.88 -12.44 -14.44
N MET A 70 4.53 -11.47 -13.80
CA MET A 70 5.92 -11.62 -13.39
C MET A 70 6.04 -12.72 -12.33
N PRO A 71 6.93 -13.70 -12.50
CA PRO A 71 7.12 -14.77 -11.53
C PRO A 71 7.64 -14.24 -10.19
N MET A 72 7.09 -14.77 -9.10
CA MET A 72 7.51 -14.43 -7.74
C MET A 72 8.79 -15.19 -7.37
N HIS A 73 9.77 -14.49 -6.81
CA HIS A 73 11.00 -15.07 -6.28
C HIS A 73 11.17 -14.75 -4.79
N GLY A 74 11.97 -15.53 -4.10
CA GLY A 74 12.32 -15.28 -2.70
C GLY A 74 11.84 -16.38 -1.75
N ASP A 75 11.51 -16.00 -0.51
CA ASP A 75 11.03 -16.90 0.55
C ASP A 75 9.76 -16.33 1.18
N PRO A 76 8.61 -16.96 1.00
CA PRO A 76 7.33 -16.46 1.52
C PRO A 76 7.14 -16.69 3.02
N ASP A 77 8.13 -17.24 3.75
CA ASP A 77 8.04 -17.39 5.21
C ASP A 77 7.88 -16.03 5.87
N ALA A 78 6.70 -15.80 6.45
CA ALA A 78 6.35 -14.53 7.10
C ALA A 78 7.35 -14.12 8.21
N ASN A 79 8.03 -15.07 8.85
CA ASN A 79 9.04 -14.78 9.87
C ASN A 79 10.32 -14.16 9.27
N LYS A 80 10.51 -14.29 7.97
CA LYS A 80 11.66 -13.75 7.25
C LYS A 80 11.36 -12.44 6.52
N LEU A 81 10.09 -12.05 6.39
CA LEU A 81 9.67 -10.83 5.67
C LEU A 81 10.30 -9.54 6.21
N ILE A 82 10.61 -9.52 7.51
CA ILE A 82 11.25 -8.37 8.19
C ILE A 82 12.73 -8.61 8.47
N SER A 83 13.34 -9.61 7.85
CA SER A 83 14.77 -9.86 7.94
C SER A 83 15.54 -8.88 7.04
N PHE A 84 16.65 -8.35 7.56
CA PHE A 84 17.59 -7.58 6.73
C PHE A 84 18.47 -8.47 5.84
N GLN A 85 18.30 -9.78 5.88
CA GLN A 85 19.00 -10.72 5.02
C GLN A 85 18.22 -10.89 3.71
N GLN A 86 18.95 -10.96 2.61
CA GLN A 86 18.34 -11.29 1.32
C GLN A 86 17.90 -12.76 1.31
N ALA A 87 16.67 -13.01 0.89
CA ALA A 87 16.21 -14.35 0.60
C ALA A 87 16.87 -14.89 -0.69
N PRO A 88 17.04 -16.20 -0.83
CA PRO A 88 17.53 -16.77 -2.07
C PRO A 88 16.57 -16.49 -3.24
N LEU A 89 17.10 -16.24 -4.44
CA LEU A 89 16.28 -16.04 -5.65
C LEU A 89 15.71 -17.37 -6.15
N LYS A 90 14.86 -17.99 -5.34
CA LYS A 90 14.12 -19.20 -5.71
C LYS A 90 12.75 -18.82 -6.21
N LEU A 91 12.30 -19.50 -7.27
CA LEU A 91 10.92 -19.36 -7.75
C LEU A 91 9.95 -19.81 -6.65
N VAL A 92 8.98 -18.95 -6.35
CA VAL A 92 7.89 -19.22 -5.40
C VAL A 92 6.67 -19.66 -6.20
N ASP A 93 6.02 -20.73 -5.77
CA ASP A 93 4.73 -21.14 -6.34
C ASP A 93 3.66 -20.10 -5.99
N ALA A 94 3.55 -19.10 -6.83
CA ALA A 94 2.63 -17.97 -6.63
C ALA A 94 1.17 -18.40 -6.75
N GLU A 95 0.87 -19.46 -7.48
CA GLU A 95 -0.50 -19.97 -7.62
C GLU A 95 -1.07 -20.47 -6.29
N LYS A 96 -0.23 -21.03 -5.43
CA LYS A 96 -0.64 -21.45 -4.08
C LYS A 96 -0.77 -20.28 -3.12
N SER A 97 0.05 -19.26 -3.29
CA SER A 97 0.12 -18.10 -2.39
C SER A 97 -0.81 -16.97 -2.84
N HIS A 98 -0.91 -16.73 -4.14
CA HIS A 98 -1.65 -15.66 -4.78
C HIS A 98 -2.25 -16.16 -6.09
N PRO A 99 -3.28 -17.00 -6.06
CA PRO A 99 -3.84 -17.62 -7.25
C PRO A 99 -4.36 -16.55 -8.23
N SER A 100 -3.91 -16.63 -9.48
CA SER A 100 -4.27 -15.70 -10.55
C SER A 100 -5.66 -15.94 -11.14
N ASN A 101 -6.22 -17.15 -10.91
CA ASN A 101 -7.52 -17.56 -11.42
C ASN A 101 -8.63 -17.50 -10.37
N GLY A 102 -8.40 -16.76 -9.26
CA GLY A 102 -9.15 -16.88 -8.03
C GLY A 102 -10.63 -16.55 -8.14
N GLU A 103 -11.46 -17.54 -8.02
CA GLU A 103 -12.79 -17.39 -7.44
C GLU A 103 -12.63 -17.17 -5.93
N PHE A 104 -12.18 -15.99 -5.53
CA PHE A 104 -12.03 -15.67 -4.13
C PHE A 104 -13.39 -15.45 -3.49
N ILE A 105 -13.71 -16.24 -2.49
CA ILE A 105 -14.91 -16.07 -1.68
C ILE A 105 -14.77 -14.80 -0.81
N ASN A 106 -13.55 -14.51 -0.34
CA ASN A 106 -13.25 -13.36 0.50
C ASN A 106 -12.07 -12.56 -0.07
N LEU A 107 -12.36 -11.43 -0.67
CA LEU A 107 -11.34 -10.47 -1.12
C LEU A 107 -10.76 -9.71 0.08
N ARG A 108 -9.47 -9.36 -0.01
CA ARG A 108 -8.76 -8.66 1.06
C ARG A 108 -8.48 -7.22 0.67
N GLY A 109 -8.70 -6.30 1.60
CA GLY A 109 -8.39 -4.88 1.38
C GLY A 109 -6.88 -4.57 1.39
N GLY A 110 -6.06 -5.46 1.96
CA GLY A 110 -4.61 -5.26 2.11
C GLY A 110 -3.76 -6.02 1.11
N THR A 111 -4.33 -6.89 0.28
CA THR A 111 -3.55 -7.72 -0.67
C THR A 111 -4.42 -8.30 -1.78
N GLY A 112 -3.78 -8.82 -2.84
CA GLY A 112 -4.44 -9.63 -3.86
C GLY A 112 -4.71 -8.93 -5.19
N LEU A 113 -4.53 -7.62 -5.30
CA LEU A 113 -4.63 -6.93 -6.58
C LEU A 113 -3.39 -7.20 -7.45
N PHE A 114 -3.66 -7.51 -8.72
CA PHE A 114 -2.69 -7.45 -9.81
C PHE A 114 -2.81 -6.08 -10.48
N SER A 115 -1.71 -5.54 -10.94
CA SER A 115 -1.69 -4.26 -11.65
C SER A 115 -0.50 -4.19 -12.61
N THR A 116 -0.44 -3.12 -13.39
CA THR A 116 0.69 -2.73 -14.22
C THR A 116 1.24 -1.39 -13.76
N ILE A 117 2.46 -1.04 -14.17
CA ILE A 117 3.05 0.28 -13.89
C ILE A 117 2.18 1.39 -14.49
N ASP A 118 1.67 1.18 -15.70
CA ASP A 118 0.82 2.16 -16.40
C ASP A 118 -0.46 2.45 -15.64
N ASP A 119 -1.19 1.40 -15.22
CA ASP A 119 -2.39 1.57 -14.41
C ASP A 119 -2.09 2.23 -13.06
N TYR A 120 -1.02 1.78 -12.40
CA TYR A 120 -0.66 2.33 -11.09
C TYR A 120 -0.20 3.79 -11.19
N GLN A 121 0.38 4.20 -12.33
CA GLN A 121 0.69 5.61 -12.61
C GLN A 121 -0.58 6.47 -12.71
N LEU A 122 -1.67 5.94 -13.29
CA LEU A 122 -2.96 6.64 -13.28
C LEU A 122 -3.46 6.87 -11.85
N PHE A 123 -3.32 5.86 -10.99
CA PHE A 123 -3.66 6.00 -9.57
C PHE A 123 -2.75 7.02 -8.85
N CYS A 124 -1.45 6.99 -9.09
CA CYS A 124 -0.52 7.98 -8.54
C CYS A 124 -0.84 9.40 -8.99
N ASN A 125 -1.19 9.60 -10.25
CA ASN A 125 -1.60 10.92 -10.77
C ASN A 125 -2.89 11.42 -10.10
N PHE A 126 -3.85 10.51 -9.86
CA PHE A 126 -5.05 10.82 -9.08
C PHE A 126 -4.67 11.22 -7.64
N LEU A 127 -3.81 10.47 -6.97
CA LEU A 127 -3.35 10.82 -5.62
C LEU A 127 -2.57 12.13 -5.58
N LEU A 128 -1.86 12.48 -6.64
CA LEU A 128 -1.13 13.74 -6.76
C LEU A 128 -2.08 14.95 -6.87
N SER A 129 -3.17 14.82 -7.60
CA SER A 129 -4.02 15.95 -8.03
C SER A 129 -5.48 15.90 -7.53
N GLY A 130 -6.01 14.74 -7.15
CA GLY A 130 -7.43 14.50 -6.88
C GLY A 130 -8.29 14.39 -8.15
N LYS A 131 -7.66 14.32 -9.35
CA LYS A 131 -8.30 14.34 -10.67
C LYS A 131 -7.98 13.09 -11.47
N ASP A 132 -8.86 12.76 -12.41
CA ASP A 132 -8.56 11.79 -13.45
C ASP A 132 -7.57 12.36 -14.50
N LYS A 133 -7.19 11.55 -15.48
CA LYS A 133 -6.29 11.95 -16.57
C LYS A 133 -6.86 13.04 -17.49
N ASN A 134 -8.16 13.26 -17.48
CA ASN A 134 -8.84 14.28 -18.28
C ASN A 134 -9.01 15.61 -17.50
N GLY A 135 -8.54 15.65 -16.25
CA GLY A 135 -8.67 16.80 -15.39
C GLY A 135 -9.99 16.89 -14.62
N THR A 136 -10.84 15.86 -14.70
CA THR A 136 -12.11 15.78 -13.97
C THR A 136 -11.84 15.57 -12.47
N GLN A 137 -12.40 16.43 -11.63
CA GLN A 137 -12.26 16.31 -10.18
C GLN A 137 -13.06 15.11 -9.67
N LEU A 138 -12.41 14.07 -9.16
CA LEU A 138 -13.06 12.86 -8.64
C LEU A 138 -13.38 12.97 -7.15
N ILE A 139 -12.58 13.70 -6.39
CA ILE A 139 -12.83 14.00 -4.97
C ILE A 139 -12.62 15.48 -4.71
N SER A 140 -13.35 16.05 -3.76
CA SER A 140 -13.19 17.46 -3.41
C SER A 140 -11.75 17.75 -2.94
N LYS A 141 -11.28 18.98 -3.18
CA LYS A 141 -9.95 19.42 -2.68
C LYS A 141 -9.81 19.20 -1.18
N THR A 142 -10.85 19.52 -0.40
CA THR A 142 -10.85 19.34 1.06
C THR A 142 -10.70 17.87 1.45
N MET A 143 -11.40 16.95 0.78
CA MET A 143 -11.27 15.52 1.02
C MET A 143 -9.88 15.02 0.61
N HIS A 144 -9.36 15.47 -0.51
CA HIS A 144 -8.02 15.13 -0.97
C HIS A 144 -6.96 15.55 0.05
N ASP A 145 -6.98 16.80 0.50
CA ASP A 145 -6.07 17.30 1.53
C ASP A 145 -6.24 16.55 2.86
N PHE A 146 -7.48 16.22 3.23
CA PHE A 146 -7.78 15.42 4.42
C PHE A 146 -7.15 14.03 4.34
N MET A 147 -7.25 13.34 3.20
CA MET A 147 -6.69 12.00 3.00
C MET A 147 -5.18 11.98 3.14
N LEU A 148 -4.49 13.01 2.70
CA LEU A 148 -3.04 13.06 2.60
C LEU A 148 -2.34 13.65 3.83
N THR A 149 -3.11 14.26 4.74
CA THR A 149 -2.58 14.83 5.99
C THR A 149 -2.29 13.73 7.01
N ASN A 150 -1.20 13.87 7.78
CA ASN A 150 -0.88 12.98 8.91
C ASN A 150 -2.05 12.90 9.91
N ARG A 151 -2.40 11.68 10.32
CA ARG A 151 -3.48 11.38 11.27
C ARG A 151 -2.98 10.82 12.60
N ILE A 152 -1.68 10.65 12.74
CA ILE A 152 -1.06 10.08 13.95
C ILE A 152 -0.58 11.21 14.84
N SER A 153 -0.89 11.14 16.13
CA SER A 153 -0.40 12.11 17.11
C SER A 153 1.10 11.93 17.37
N ASP A 154 1.78 13.01 17.72
CA ASP A 154 3.21 13.03 18.00
C ASP A 154 3.60 12.05 19.14
N GLN A 155 2.69 11.79 20.07
CA GLN A 155 2.89 10.83 21.16
C GLN A 155 3.06 9.38 20.69
N MET A 156 2.58 9.05 19.49
CA MET A 156 2.70 7.71 18.89
C MET A 156 3.95 7.56 18.01
N LEU A 157 4.73 8.62 17.82
CA LEU A 157 5.94 8.61 17.00
C LEU A 157 7.17 8.17 17.83
N PRO A 158 8.18 7.57 17.21
CA PRO A 158 8.19 7.11 15.82
C PRO A 158 7.32 5.88 15.60
N LEU A 159 6.65 5.81 14.45
CA LEU A 159 5.93 4.61 14.03
C LEU A 159 6.91 3.45 13.86
N ARG A 160 6.42 2.21 14.08
CA ARG A 160 7.27 1.02 13.97
C ARG A 160 6.62 -0.08 13.13
N LEU A 161 7.41 -0.68 12.26
CA LEU A 161 7.12 -1.96 11.59
C LEU A 161 7.97 -3.06 12.25
N GLY A 162 7.41 -3.73 13.24
CA GLY A 162 8.21 -4.63 14.07
C GLY A 162 9.37 -3.87 14.74
N PRO A 163 10.63 -4.27 14.53
CA PRO A 163 11.79 -3.58 15.10
C PRO A 163 12.16 -2.28 14.37
N ILE A 164 11.69 -2.08 13.15
CA ILE A 164 12.09 -0.97 12.28
C ILE A 164 11.31 0.29 12.64
N ALA A 165 12.02 1.37 12.97
CA ALA A 165 11.44 2.69 13.18
C ALA A 165 11.32 3.43 11.85
N LEU A 166 10.15 4.04 11.61
CA LEU A 166 9.90 4.93 10.46
C LEU A 166 10.21 6.37 10.89
N SER A 167 11.49 6.70 10.95
CA SER A 167 11.95 8.01 11.45
C SER A 167 11.48 9.15 10.53
N GLY A 168 10.84 10.16 11.13
CA GLY A 168 10.30 11.31 10.42
C GLY A 168 8.94 11.10 9.75
N TYR A 169 8.40 9.87 9.78
CA TYR A 169 7.12 9.57 9.17
C TYR A 169 5.98 9.49 10.19
N GLY A 170 4.84 10.09 9.82
CA GLY A 170 3.52 9.81 10.34
C GLY A 170 2.76 8.87 9.41
N TRP A 171 1.42 8.85 9.53
CA TRP A 171 0.52 8.02 8.73
C TRP A 171 -0.69 8.82 8.27
N ASN A 172 -1.00 8.79 7.01
CA ASN A 172 -2.22 9.34 6.42
C ASN A 172 -3.20 8.22 6.02
N LEU A 173 -4.24 8.49 5.23
CA LEU A 173 -5.19 7.46 4.83
C LEU A 173 -4.69 6.57 3.68
N ILE A 174 -3.53 6.88 3.11
CA ILE A 174 -2.92 6.11 2.00
C ILE A 174 -1.77 5.24 2.51
N GLY A 175 -0.92 5.81 3.39
CA GLY A 175 0.28 5.13 3.88
C GLY A 175 1.11 6.03 4.78
N ARG A 176 2.42 5.82 4.80
CA ARG A 176 3.31 6.72 5.52
C ARG A 176 3.35 8.08 4.84
N VAL A 177 3.52 9.13 5.62
CA VAL A 177 3.70 10.51 5.14
C VAL A 177 4.86 11.15 5.89
N MET A 178 5.79 11.78 5.18
CA MET A 178 6.92 12.48 5.78
C MET A 178 6.42 13.74 6.51
N THR A 179 6.63 13.78 7.81
CA THR A 179 6.26 14.92 8.67
C THR A 179 7.47 15.74 9.09
N ASN A 180 8.66 15.12 9.11
CA ASN A 180 9.91 15.78 9.47
C ASN A 180 11.09 15.17 8.68
N LYS A 181 11.42 15.77 7.55
CA LYS A 181 12.52 15.33 6.69
C LYS A 181 13.89 15.42 7.36
N GLY A 182 14.04 16.22 8.42
CA GLY A 182 15.28 16.28 9.21
C GLY A 182 15.61 14.98 9.97
N LEU A 183 14.63 14.09 10.12
CA LEU A 183 14.82 12.75 10.71
C LEU A 183 14.91 11.65 9.66
N ALA A 184 14.80 11.98 8.38
CA ALA A 184 14.84 10.99 7.29
C ALA A 184 16.26 10.42 7.12
N MET A 185 16.33 9.15 6.76
CA MET A 185 17.60 8.47 6.46
C MET A 185 18.00 8.56 4.98
N SER A 186 17.16 9.19 4.14
CA SER A 186 17.35 9.32 2.70
C SER A 186 16.73 10.63 2.21
N LEU A 187 17.09 11.06 1.01
CA LEU A 187 16.50 12.24 0.37
C LEU A 187 14.98 12.09 0.27
N THR A 188 14.27 13.13 0.66
CA THR A 188 12.81 13.19 0.67
C THR A 188 12.33 14.63 0.91
N GLU A 189 11.02 14.88 0.78
CA GLU A 189 10.42 16.16 1.13
C GLU A 189 9.28 15.98 2.13
N ASN A 190 9.01 17.02 2.94
CA ASN A 190 7.87 17.02 3.84
C ASN A 190 6.57 16.92 3.04
N GLY A 191 5.67 16.04 3.47
CA GLY A 191 4.46 15.73 2.72
C GLY A 191 4.62 14.64 1.66
N GLU A 192 5.85 14.15 1.37
CA GLU A 192 6.01 12.92 0.57
C GLU A 192 5.28 11.77 1.26
N PHE A 193 4.50 11.04 0.50
CA PHE A 193 3.74 9.90 1.02
C PHE A 193 3.79 8.72 0.06
N GLY A 194 3.50 7.53 0.58
CA GLY A 194 3.49 6.30 -0.19
C GLY A 194 3.49 5.06 0.68
N TRP A 195 3.64 3.92 0.07
CA TRP A 195 3.76 2.66 0.77
C TRP A 195 4.49 1.59 -0.05
N SER A 196 4.77 0.47 0.59
CA SER A 196 5.42 -0.69 -0.01
C SER A 196 4.58 -1.95 0.14
N GLY A 197 4.82 -2.94 -0.71
CA GLY A 197 4.22 -4.27 -0.63
C GLY A 197 5.21 -5.35 -0.19
N ALA A 198 4.68 -6.49 0.25
CA ALA A 198 5.49 -7.64 0.69
C ALA A 198 6.35 -8.23 -0.44
N ALA A 199 5.98 -8.02 -1.69
CA ALA A 199 6.75 -8.41 -2.87
C ALA A 199 7.78 -7.36 -3.31
N SER A 200 8.17 -6.46 -2.41
CA SER A 200 9.11 -5.35 -2.65
C SER A 200 8.64 -4.36 -3.72
N THR A 201 7.34 -4.29 -3.93
CA THR A 201 6.72 -3.20 -4.68
C THR A 201 6.76 -1.94 -3.85
N TYR A 202 6.88 -0.79 -4.48
CA TYR A 202 6.97 0.48 -3.79
C TYR A 202 6.42 1.62 -4.65
N PHE A 203 5.74 2.58 -4.01
CA PHE A 203 5.42 3.84 -4.64
C PHE A 203 5.59 5.00 -3.66
N TRP A 204 5.90 6.18 -4.20
CA TRP A 204 5.86 7.42 -3.45
C TRP A 204 5.35 8.57 -4.32
N ILE A 205 4.82 9.57 -3.67
CA ILE A 205 4.27 10.77 -4.30
C ILE A 205 4.76 11.97 -3.51
N ASP A 206 5.35 12.91 -4.21
CA ASP A 206 5.77 14.20 -3.68
C ASP A 206 5.01 15.30 -4.41
N ARG A 207 4.09 15.93 -3.71
CA ARG A 207 3.24 16.99 -4.27
C ARG A 207 3.99 18.30 -4.46
N GLU A 208 4.99 18.57 -3.62
CA GLU A 208 5.80 19.80 -3.71
C GLU A 208 6.62 19.81 -4.99
N ASN A 209 7.29 18.70 -5.27
CA ASN A 209 8.13 18.55 -6.46
C ASN A 209 7.36 17.97 -7.66
N GLN A 210 6.06 17.70 -7.56
CA GLN A 210 5.24 17.07 -8.60
C GLN A 210 5.84 15.75 -9.10
N LEU A 211 6.42 14.99 -8.19
CA LEU A 211 7.14 13.75 -8.46
C LEU A 211 6.33 12.53 -8.03
N THR A 212 6.28 11.53 -8.88
CA THR A 212 5.79 10.19 -8.54
C THR A 212 6.83 9.15 -8.89
N GLY A 213 7.00 8.15 -8.04
CA GLY A 213 7.86 7.03 -8.34
C GLY A 213 7.15 5.70 -8.05
N ILE A 214 7.36 4.73 -8.94
CA ILE A 214 6.74 3.41 -8.87
C ILE A 214 7.79 2.35 -9.15
N ILE A 215 7.84 1.33 -8.31
CA ILE A 215 8.64 0.13 -8.52
C ILE A 215 7.73 -1.09 -8.37
N MET A 216 7.72 -1.95 -9.38
CA MET A 216 6.99 -3.21 -9.35
C MET A 216 7.95 -4.37 -9.49
N THR A 217 8.38 -4.92 -8.36
CA THR A 217 9.15 -6.16 -8.30
C THR A 217 8.26 -7.31 -7.87
N GLN A 218 8.76 -8.54 -7.99
CA GLN A 218 8.13 -9.74 -7.46
C GLN A 218 9.17 -10.54 -6.66
N TYR A 219 9.67 -9.89 -5.58
CA TYR A 219 10.63 -10.48 -4.66
C TYR A 219 10.11 -10.41 -3.23
N ILE A 220 9.92 -11.56 -2.59
CA ILE A 220 9.34 -11.69 -1.26
C ILE A 220 10.33 -12.29 -0.26
N GLY A 221 10.29 -11.86 0.99
CA GLY A 221 11.05 -12.47 2.09
C GLY A 221 12.50 -12.03 2.15
N GLY A 222 12.75 -10.73 2.14
CA GLY A 222 14.09 -10.19 2.32
C GLY A 222 14.12 -8.68 2.13
N TYR A 223 15.27 -8.09 2.40
CA TYR A 223 15.51 -6.68 2.18
C TYR A 223 16.27 -6.47 0.88
N ILE A 224 15.77 -5.55 0.06
CA ILE A 224 16.46 -5.06 -1.14
C ILE A 224 16.44 -3.52 -1.12
N THR A 225 17.55 -2.90 -1.53
CA THR A 225 17.72 -1.44 -1.48
C THR A 225 17.10 -0.71 -2.65
N ILE A 226 16.64 -1.44 -3.68
CA ILE A 226 16.22 -0.86 -4.98
C ILE A 226 15.24 0.32 -4.84
N ALA A 227 14.31 0.25 -3.89
CA ALA A 227 13.34 1.32 -3.67
C ALA A 227 13.99 2.57 -3.07
N ASP A 228 14.89 2.39 -2.11
CA ASP A 228 15.62 3.49 -1.47
C ASP A 228 16.62 4.11 -2.43
N ASP A 229 17.35 3.30 -3.20
CA ASP A 229 18.32 3.74 -4.21
C ASP A 229 17.63 4.51 -5.34
N PHE A 230 16.51 4.00 -5.84
CA PHE A 230 15.74 4.68 -6.89
C PHE A 230 15.18 6.02 -6.40
N ARG A 231 14.60 6.05 -5.19
CA ARG A 231 14.11 7.28 -4.61
C ARG A 231 15.22 8.31 -4.39
N ALA A 232 16.33 7.90 -3.77
CA ALA A 232 17.48 8.79 -3.55
C ALA A 232 18.04 9.34 -4.86
N THR A 233 18.16 8.49 -5.89
CA THR A 233 18.59 8.91 -7.23
C THR A 233 17.61 9.92 -7.84
N SER A 234 16.30 9.65 -7.76
CA SER A 234 15.29 10.57 -8.28
C SER A 234 15.36 11.95 -7.64
N TYR A 235 15.47 12.01 -6.30
CA TYR A 235 15.61 13.29 -5.58
C TYR A 235 16.96 13.99 -5.81
N SER A 236 17.99 13.29 -6.24
CA SER A 236 19.27 13.92 -6.59
C SER A 236 19.26 14.66 -7.93
N LEU A 237 18.21 14.50 -8.71
CA LEU A 237 18.04 15.08 -10.05
C LEU A 237 17.16 16.34 -10.08
N ILE A 238 16.56 16.71 -8.95
CA ILE A 238 15.64 17.85 -8.83
C ILE A 238 16.14 18.90 -7.81
#